data_1717d267181a7e30de721ab30a6d420c
#
_entry.id   1717d267181a7e30de721ab30a6d420c
#
_cell.length_a   1.000
_cell.length_b   1.000
_cell.length_c   1.000
_cell.angle_alpha   90.00
_cell.angle_beta   90.00
_cell.angle_gamma   90.00
#
_symmetry.space_group_name_H-M   'P 1'
#
loop_
_entity.id
_entity.type
_entity.pdbx_description
1 polymer ?
#
loop_
_entity_poly.entity_id
_entity_poly.type
_entity_poly.pdbx_seq_one_letter_code
_entity_poly.pdbx_strand_id
1 'polypeptide(L)'
;MENIVVSDTNIFIDLVKLDLLGDVFSLPWDIHTTDFVINELTDPEQNAAVTAFIKRKRLTVGKLNVEEIGEVVDKSNETGGRISITDFSVCHYAKKHKYALLTGDKNLRKVAISEGISVHGIIFLFDELVAHAILPPKLAVEIITKLKGINTWLPFDEVDSRIKKWNSMINEKE
;
A
#
# COMPACT_ATOMS: atom_id res chain seq x y z
N MET A 1 -3.18 -13.00 -11.59
CA MET A 1 -2.26 -11.98 -11.03
C MET A 1 -3.11 -10.76 -10.70
N GLU A 2 -3.04 -10.27 -9.49
CA GLU A 2 -3.80 -9.08 -9.10
C GLU A 2 -2.99 -7.84 -9.45
N ASN A 3 -3.65 -6.83 -10.06
CA ASN A 3 -3.01 -5.57 -10.40
C ASN A 3 -3.31 -4.58 -9.28
N ILE A 4 -2.27 -4.12 -8.59
CA ILE A 4 -2.39 -3.25 -7.44
C ILE A 4 -1.59 -1.96 -7.66
N VAL A 5 -2.22 -0.83 -7.39
CA VAL A 5 -1.54 0.46 -7.32
C VAL A 5 -1.24 0.78 -5.86
N VAL A 6 0.02 0.96 -5.54
CA VAL A 6 0.43 1.43 -4.22
C VAL A 6 0.28 2.94 -4.20
N SER A 7 -0.63 3.41 -3.38
CA SER A 7 -0.75 4.81 -3.03
C SER A 7 -0.07 5.03 -1.70
N ASP A 8 0.15 6.28 -1.40
CA ASP A 8 0.64 6.69 -0.11
C ASP A 8 2.09 6.25 0.13
N THR A 9 2.94 7.23 0.15
CA THR A 9 4.35 7.11 0.52
C THR A 9 4.52 6.33 1.82
N ASN A 10 3.54 6.45 2.75
CA ASN A 10 3.56 5.77 4.05
C ASN A 10 3.50 4.25 3.94
N ILE A 11 2.81 3.69 2.93
CA ILE A 11 2.81 2.22 2.72
C ILE A 11 4.23 1.73 2.41
N PHE A 12 4.94 2.41 1.52
CA PHE A 12 6.33 2.05 1.23
C PHE A 12 7.24 2.27 2.45
N ILE A 13 7.06 3.38 3.17
CA ILE A 13 7.82 3.68 4.39
C ILE A 13 7.60 2.60 5.45
N ASP A 14 6.36 2.20 5.71
CA ASP A 14 6.04 1.15 6.67
C ASP A 14 6.65 -0.20 6.24
N LEU A 15 6.56 -0.57 4.97
CA LEU A 15 7.16 -1.80 4.45
C LEU A 15 8.67 -1.82 4.55
N VAL A 16 9.34 -0.70 4.30
CA VAL A 16 10.80 -0.57 4.48
C VAL A 16 11.17 -0.71 5.96
N LYS A 17 10.48 0.01 6.85
CA LYS A 17 10.73 -0.05 8.32
C LYS A 17 10.49 -1.44 8.91
N LEU A 18 9.60 -2.22 8.32
CA LEU A 18 9.26 -3.58 8.76
C LEU A 18 10.10 -4.65 8.07
N ASP A 19 10.97 -4.28 7.12
CA ASP A 19 11.74 -5.21 6.27
C ASP A 19 10.84 -6.18 5.47
N LEU A 20 9.65 -5.72 5.09
CA LEU A 20 8.65 -6.52 4.35
C LEU A 20 8.57 -6.17 2.86
N LEU A 21 9.34 -5.17 2.39
CA LEU A 21 9.23 -4.70 1.01
C LEU A 21 9.53 -5.83 0.01
N GLY A 22 10.58 -6.62 0.27
CA GLY A 22 10.96 -7.76 -0.56
C GLY A 22 9.89 -8.85 -0.59
N ASP A 23 9.28 -9.13 0.55
CA ASP A 23 8.23 -10.14 0.69
C ASP A 23 6.98 -9.73 -0.09
N VAL A 24 6.57 -8.47 -0.01
CA VAL A 24 5.44 -7.95 -0.79
C VAL A 24 5.70 -8.06 -2.30
N PHE A 25 6.91 -7.73 -2.76
CA PHE A 25 7.28 -7.90 -4.16
C PHE A 25 7.46 -9.38 -4.58
N SER A 26 7.43 -10.32 -3.65
CA SER A 26 7.41 -11.76 -3.94
C SER A 26 6.00 -12.31 -4.16
N LEU A 27 4.96 -11.56 -3.80
CA LEU A 27 3.58 -11.89 -4.14
C LEU A 27 3.38 -11.98 -5.66
N PRO A 28 2.43 -12.80 -6.14
CA PRO A 28 2.14 -12.93 -7.56
C PRO A 28 1.31 -11.74 -8.09
N TRP A 29 1.75 -10.54 -7.78
CA TRP A 29 1.10 -9.29 -8.13
C TRP A 29 1.90 -8.50 -9.15
N ASP A 30 1.17 -7.70 -9.94
CA ASP A 30 1.73 -6.67 -10.79
C ASP A 30 1.57 -5.33 -10.07
N ILE A 31 2.64 -4.85 -9.46
CA ILE A 31 2.62 -3.69 -8.57
C ILE A 31 3.00 -2.44 -9.35
N HIS A 32 2.12 -1.45 -9.26
CA HIS A 32 2.28 -0.15 -9.88
C HIS A 32 2.33 0.96 -8.83
N THR A 33 2.88 2.09 -9.19
CA THR A 33 2.78 3.36 -8.47
C THR A 33 2.85 4.51 -9.48
N THR A 34 2.82 5.75 -9.03
CA THR A 34 3.04 6.92 -9.88
C THR A 34 4.38 7.59 -9.57
N ASP A 35 4.88 8.37 -10.51
CA ASP A 35 6.08 9.18 -10.30
C ASP A 35 5.91 10.22 -9.19
N PHE A 36 4.68 10.67 -8.91
CA PHE A 36 4.37 11.53 -7.76
C PHE A 36 4.75 10.86 -6.44
N VAL A 37 4.39 9.58 -6.25
CA VAL A 37 4.76 8.82 -5.05
C VAL A 37 6.26 8.64 -4.93
N ILE A 38 6.94 8.33 -6.03
CA ILE A 38 8.40 8.17 -6.02
C ILE A 38 9.09 9.49 -5.63
N ASN A 39 8.56 10.64 -6.10
CA ASN A 39 9.09 11.94 -5.77
C ASN A 39 8.85 12.37 -4.31
N GLU A 40 7.81 11.83 -3.66
CA GLU A 40 7.56 12.04 -2.23
C GLU A 40 8.50 11.26 -1.31
N LEU A 41 9.13 10.18 -1.78
CA LEU A 41 10.12 9.42 -1.03
C LEU A 41 11.43 10.22 -0.93
N THR A 42 11.47 11.16 0.01
CA THR A 42 12.61 12.07 0.19
C THR A 42 13.74 11.48 1.02
N ASP A 43 13.48 10.47 1.85
CA ASP A 43 14.51 9.75 2.59
C ASP A 43 15.34 8.89 1.62
N PRO A 44 16.70 9.07 1.58
CA PRO A 44 17.54 8.39 0.61
C PRO A 44 17.54 6.86 0.71
N GLU A 45 17.44 6.31 1.93
CA GLU A 45 17.44 4.86 2.14
C GLU A 45 16.12 4.25 1.67
N GLN A 46 15.01 4.87 2.04
CA GLN A 46 13.68 4.44 1.60
C GLN A 46 13.52 4.55 0.09
N ASN A 47 13.95 5.67 -0.48
CA ASN A 47 13.93 5.87 -1.93
C ASN A 47 14.78 4.81 -2.65
N ALA A 48 16.00 4.57 -2.19
CA ALA A 48 16.90 3.56 -2.77
C ALA A 48 16.29 2.15 -2.68
N ALA A 49 15.67 1.79 -1.55
CA ALA A 49 15.02 0.51 -1.36
C ALA A 49 13.86 0.29 -2.36
N VAL A 50 12.99 1.28 -2.52
CA VAL A 50 11.84 1.20 -3.43
C VAL A 50 12.29 1.22 -4.90
N THR A 51 13.18 2.13 -5.27
CA THR A 51 13.63 2.28 -6.66
C THR A 51 14.46 1.10 -7.15
N ALA A 52 15.05 0.31 -6.25
CA ALA A 52 15.68 -0.96 -6.61
C ALA A 52 14.71 -1.93 -7.30
N PHE A 53 13.42 -1.92 -6.93
CA PHE A 53 12.40 -2.76 -7.57
C PHE A 53 11.98 -2.24 -8.95
N ILE A 54 12.10 -0.94 -9.21
CA ILE A 54 11.94 -0.37 -10.55
C ILE A 54 13.03 -0.92 -11.48
N LYS A 55 14.29 -0.89 -11.03
CA LYS A 55 15.44 -1.42 -11.79
C LYS A 55 15.30 -2.93 -12.08
N ARG A 56 14.71 -3.67 -11.16
CA ARG A 56 14.42 -5.12 -11.31
C ARG A 56 13.14 -5.40 -12.10
N LYS A 57 12.46 -4.38 -12.62
CA LYS A 57 11.17 -4.50 -13.35
C LYS A 57 10.07 -5.21 -12.54
N ARG A 58 10.10 -5.02 -11.22
CA ARG A 58 9.09 -5.54 -10.29
C ARG A 58 8.10 -4.46 -9.84
N LEU A 59 8.46 -3.19 -10.01
CA LEU A 59 7.60 -2.03 -9.75
C LEU A 59 7.48 -1.21 -11.03
N THR A 60 6.25 -1.03 -11.50
CA THR A 60 5.94 -0.18 -12.65
C THR A 60 5.58 1.21 -12.16
N VAL A 61 6.22 2.23 -12.73
CA VAL A 61 5.92 3.64 -12.42
C VAL A 61 5.08 4.23 -13.54
N GLY A 62 3.81 4.49 -13.24
CA GLY A 62 2.89 5.16 -14.13
C GLY A 62 3.14 6.67 -14.17
N LYS A 63 2.83 7.28 -15.31
CA LYS A 63 2.86 8.73 -15.50
C LYS A 63 1.50 9.20 -15.97
N LEU A 64 1.10 10.36 -15.48
CA LEU A 64 -0.09 11.05 -15.95
C LEU A 64 0.32 12.01 -17.07
N ASN A 65 -0.54 12.13 -18.08
CA ASN A 65 -0.37 13.16 -19.11
C ASN A 65 -0.81 14.54 -18.57
N VAL A 66 -0.64 15.60 -19.36
CA VAL A 66 -0.91 16.98 -18.94
C VAL A 66 -2.40 17.19 -18.56
N GLU A 67 -3.32 16.60 -19.31
CA GLU A 67 -4.76 16.70 -19.03
C GLU A 67 -5.11 16.00 -17.71
N GLU A 68 -4.61 14.79 -17.51
CA GLU A 68 -4.79 14.01 -16.28
C GLU A 68 -4.18 14.72 -15.06
N ILE A 69 -3.02 15.38 -15.21
CA ILE A 69 -2.43 16.21 -14.15
C ILE A 69 -3.38 17.37 -13.80
N GLY A 70 -3.95 18.04 -14.81
CA GLY A 70 -4.95 19.08 -14.59
C GLY A 70 -6.13 18.59 -13.77
N GLU A 71 -6.71 17.43 -14.14
CA GLU A 71 -7.84 16.83 -13.42
C GLU A 71 -7.51 16.50 -11.95
N VAL A 72 -6.33 15.94 -11.65
CA VAL A 72 -5.96 15.61 -10.27
C VAL A 72 -5.66 16.86 -9.43
N VAL A 73 -5.12 17.89 -10.05
CA VAL A 73 -4.92 19.20 -9.39
C VAL A 73 -6.25 19.83 -9.03
N ASP A 74 -7.20 19.87 -9.96
CA ASP A 74 -8.54 20.43 -9.73
C ASP A 74 -9.25 19.67 -8.61
N LYS A 75 -9.25 18.34 -8.63
CA LYS A 75 -9.82 17.50 -7.57
C LYS A 75 -9.17 17.76 -6.21
N SER A 76 -7.85 17.92 -6.15
CA SER A 76 -7.15 18.25 -4.90
C SER A 76 -7.62 19.61 -4.36
N ASN A 77 -7.73 20.61 -5.23
CA ASN A 77 -8.22 21.96 -4.88
C ASN A 77 -9.67 21.93 -4.38
N GLU A 78 -10.56 21.15 -5.00
CA GLU A 78 -11.96 20.98 -4.58
C GLU A 78 -12.07 20.42 -3.16
N THR A 79 -11.12 19.59 -2.74
CA THR A 79 -11.06 19.08 -1.35
C THR A 79 -10.45 20.07 -0.38
N GLY A 80 -9.99 21.24 -0.83
CA GLY A 80 -9.23 22.21 -0.03
C GLY A 80 -7.86 21.62 0.39
N GLY A 81 -7.27 20.76 -0.41
CA GLY A 81 -5.97 20.14 -0.14
C GLY A 81 -6.00 19.04 0.93
N ARG A 82 -7.19 18.60 1.36
CA ARG A 82 -7.31 17.48 2.32
C ARG A 82 -6.86 16.12 1.75
N ILE A 83 -6.89 15.99 0.45
CA ILE A 83 -6.32 14.88 -0.31
C ILE A 83 -5.29 15.48 -1.24
N SER A 84 -4.08 14.96 -1.21
CA SER A 84 -2.95 15.50 -1.97
C SER A 84 -3.08 15.23 -3.47
N ILE A 85 -2.32 15.96 -4.28
CA ILE A 85 -2.19 15.69 -5.71
C ILE A 85 -1.61 14.28 -5.92
N THR A 86 -0.65 13.88 -5.09
CA THR A 86 -0.07 12.53 -5.12
C THR A 86 -1.13 11.45 -4.91
N ASP A 87 -1.99 11.62 -3.89
CA ASP A 87 -3.07 10.67 -3.61
C ASP A 87 -4.07 10.60 -4.77
N PHE A 88 -4.46 11.73 -5.32
CA PHE A 88 -5.33 11.74 -6.50
C PHE A 88 -4.66 11.16 -7.73
N SER A 89 -3.33 11.27 -7.89
CA SER A 89 -2.61 10.68 -9.02
C SER A 89 -2.74 9.15 -9.04
N VAL A 90 -2.59 8.51 -7.88
CA VAL A 90 -2.72 7.04 -7.78
C VAL A 90 -4.18 6.59 -7.90
N CYS A 91 -5.12 7.37 -7.34
CA CYS A 91 -6.55 7.11 -7.48
C CYS A 91 -6.98 7.19 -8.95
N HIS A 92 -6.56 8.24 -9.67
CA HIS A 92 -6.81 8.38 -11.10
C HIS A 92 -6.20 7.22 -11.90
N TYR A 93 -4.94 6.88 -11.63
CA TYR A 93 -4.25 5.79 -12.29
C TYR A 93 -4.94 4.44 -12.03
N ALA A 94 -5.33 4.15 -10.79
CA ALA A 94 -6.06 2.93 -10.43
C ALA A 94 -7.39 2.84 -11.18
N LYS A 95 -8.17 3.92 -11.21
CA LYS A 95 -9.46 3.98 -11.91
C LYS A 95 -9.31 3.74 -13.41
N LYS A 96 -8.36 4.45 -14.05
CA LYS A 96 -8.07 4.35 -15.48
C LYS A 96 -7.73 2.91 -15.90
N HIS A 97 -6.93 2.22 -15.10
CA HIS A 97 -6.45 0.88 -15.40
C HIS A 97 -7.29 -0.24 -14.77
N LYS A 98 -8.32 0.10 -13.98
CA LYS A 98 -9.16 -0.85 -13.22
C LYS A 98 -8.34 -1.70 -12.24
N TYR A 99 -7.36 -1.09 -11.60
CA TYR A 99 -6.53 -1.71 -10.57
C TYR A 99 -7.11 -1.49 -9.18
N ALA A 100 -6.82 -2.39 -8.26
CA ALA A 100 -7.08 -2.16 -6.85
C ALA A 100 -6.10 -1.13 -6.27
N LEU A 101 -6.55 -0.34 -5.31
CA LEU A 101 -5.76 0.69 -4.64
C LEU A 101 -5.33 0.22 -3.26
N LEU A 102 -4.05 0.35 -2.95
CA LEU A 102 -3.50 0.09 -1.62
C LEU A 102 -3.22 1.44 -0.94
N THR A 103 -3.95 1.75 0.13
CA THR A 103 -3.78 3.00 0.87
C THR A 103 -4.09 2.88 2.35
N GLY A 104 -3.34 3.59 3.19
CA GLY A 104 -3.62 3.84 4.60
C GLY A 104 -4.49 5.07 4.86
N ASP A 105 -4.64 5.97 3.90
CA ASP A 105 -5.39 7.22 4.08
C ASP A 105 -6.90 6.98 4.05
N LYS A 106 -7.60 7.42 5.13
CA LYS A 106 -9.05 7.24 5.27
C LYS A 106 -9.86 8.12 4.31
N ASN A 107 -9.36 9.29 3.96
CA ASN A 107 -10.08 10.21 3.08
C ASN A 107 -9.96 9.75 1.63
N LEU A 108 -8.75 9.36 1.22
CA LEU A 108 -8.53 8.78 -0.09
C LEU A 108 -9.32 7.49 -0.28
N ARG A 109 -9.36 6.61 0.75
CA ARG A 109 -10.18 5.40 0.74
C ARG A 109 -11.64 5.68 0.44
N LYS A 110 -12.24 6.69 1.10
CA LYS A 110 -13.66 7.07 0.87
C LYS A 110 -13.89 7.52 -0.58
N VAL A 111 -13.00 8.36 -1.10
CA VAL A 111 -13.09 8.84 -2.49
C VAL A 111 -12.92 7.69 -3.48
N ALA A 112 -11.92 6.86 -3.30
CA ALA A 112 -11.67 5.72 -4.18
C ALA A 112 -12.86 4.75 -4.23
N ILE A 113 -13.43 4.42 -3.07
CA ILE A 113 -14.64 3.56 -2.99
C ILE A 113 -15.83 4.22 -3.70
N SER A 114 -16.05 5.52 -3.52
CA SER A 114 -17.13 6.24 -4.21
C SER A 114 -16.95 6.28 -5.73
N GLU A 115 -15.72 6.16 -6.21
CA GLU A 115 -15.38 6.04 -7.63
C GLU A 115 -15.37 4.59 -8.15
N GLY A 116 -15.77 3.62 -7.30
CA GLY A 116 -15.88 2.20 -7.69
C GLY A 116 -14.54 1.45 -7.70
N ILE A 117 -13.51 1.99 -7.05
CA ILE A 117 -12.20 1.35 -6.96
C ILE A 117 -12.18 0.39 -5.75
N SER A 118 -11.68 -0.83 -5.95
CA SER A 118 -11.40 -1.74 -4.85
C SER A 118 -10.23 -1.21 -4.02
N VAL A 119 -10.37 -1.16 -2.69
CA VAL A 119 -9.36 -0.54 -1.82
C VAL A 119 -8.95 -1.47 -0.70
N HIS A 120 -7.65 -1.67 -0.57
CA HIS A 120 -7.02 -2.45 0.47
C HIS A 120 -6.12 -1.58 1.37
N GLY A 121 -5.81 -2.07 2.56
CA GLY A 121 -4.87 -1.45 3.48
C GLY A 121 -3.69 -2.37 3.79
N ILE A 122 -2.79 -1.92 4.68
CA ILE A 122 -1.60 -2.70 5.03
C ILE A 122 -1.94 -4.06 5.66
N ILE A 123 -3.05 -4.18 6.40
CA ILE A 123 -3.49 -5.46 7.00
C ILE A 123 -3.76 -6.51 5.92
N PHE A 124 -4.33 -6.10 4.78
CA PHE A 124 -4.52 -6.98 3.63
C PHE A 124 -3.19 -7.56 3.12
N LEU A 125 -2.10 -6.76 3.11
CA LEU A 125 -0.78 -7.27 2.74
C LEU A 125 -0.32 -8.40 3.66
N PHE A 126 -0.52 -8.26 4.96
CA PHE A 126 -0.19 -9.33 5.91
C PHE A 126 -1.03 -10.58 5.66
N ASP A 127 -2.35 -10.43 5.43
CA ASP A 127 -3.23 -11.57 5.12
C ASP A 127 -2.73 -12.31 3.86
N GLU A 128 -2.33 -11.59 2.80
CA GLU A 128 -1.83 -12.16 1.56
C GLU A 128 -0.46 -12.83 1.73
N LEU A 129 0.47 -12.18 2.45
CA LEU A 129 1.79 -12.77 2.73
C LEU A 129 1.67 -14.09 3.51
N VAL A 130 0.75 -14.16 4.48
CA VAL A 130 0.49 -15.40 5.22
C VAL A 130 -0.21 -16.44 4.35
N ALA A 131 -1.20 -16.03 3.56
CA ALA A 131 -1.95 -16.93 2.68
C ALA A 131 -1.06 -17.57 1.59
N HIS A 132 -0.08 -16.81 1.09
CA HIS A 132 0.90 -17.32 0.12
C HIS A 132 2.12 -18.02 0.75
N ALA A 133 2.10 -18.24 2.07
CA ALA A 133 3.20 -18.87 2.84
C ALA A 133 4.55 -18.14 2.68
N ILE A 134 4.55 -16.85 2.32
CA ILE A 134 5.75 -16.00 2.27
C ILE A 134 6.13 -15.58 3.68
N LEU A 135 5.14 -15.20 4.50
CA LEU A 135 5.34 -14.81 5.88
C LEU A 135 4.72 -15.87 6.82
N PRO A 136 5.53 -16.55 7.65
CA PRO A 136 5.00 -17.47 8.65
C PRO A 136 4.06 -16.77 9.65
N PRO A 137 2.95 -17.41 10.09
CA PRO A 137 1.99 -16.78 11.01
C PRO A 137 2.63 -16.21 12.28
N LYS A 138 3.61 -16.91 12.86
CA LYS A 138 4.35 -16.44 14.05
C LYS A 138 5.05 -15.11 13.78
N LEU A 139 5.77 -15.01 12.67
CA LEU A 139 6.48 -13.79 12.29
C LEU A 139 5.49 -12.67 11.92
N ALA A 140 4.35 -13.01 11.30
CA ALA A 140 3.30 -12.05 11.01
C ALA A 140 2.75 -11.40 12.30
N VAL A 141 2.53 -12.19 13.35
CA VAL A 141 2.12 -11.68 14.68
C VAL A 141 3.17 -10.74 15.27
N GLU A 142 4.44 -11.10 15.21
CA GLU A 142 5.54 -10.28 15.75
C GLU A 142 5.62 -8.93 15.01
N ILE A 143 5.60 -8.95 13.67
CA ILE A 143 5.78 -7.75 12.85
C ILE A 143 4.54 -6.84 12.93
N ILE A 144 3.31 -7.38 12.87
CA ILE A 144 2.10 -6.54 12.95
C ILE A 144 1.94 -5.92 14.34
N THR A 145 2.42 -6.61 15.39
CA THR A 145 2.47 -6.04 16.75
C THR A 145 3.46 -4.87 16.81
N LYS A 146 4.61 -4.99 16.16
CA LYS A 146 5.57 -3.88 16.02
C LYS A 146 4.94 -2.71 15.25
N LEU A 147 4.25 -2.99 14.15
CA LEU A 147 3.55 -1.96 13.35
C LEU A 147 2.48 -1.25 14.19
N LYS A 148 1.71 -1.98 15.01
CA LYS A 148 0.72 -1.39 15.94
C LYS A 148 1.35 -0.37 16.89
N GLY A 149 2.60 -0.57 17.28
CA GLY A 149 3.34 0.36 18.15
C GLY A 149 3.83 1.63 17.46
N ILE A 150 4.01 1.62 16.14
CA ILE A 150 4.57 2.75 15.37
C ILE A 150 3.56 3.47 14.48
N ASN A 151 2.46 2.82 14.12
CA ASN A 151 1.40 3.38 13.28
C ASN A 151 0.08 3.45 14.05
N THR A 152 -0.23 4.62 14.59
CA THR A 152 -1.43 4.87 15.42
C THR A 152 -2.73 4.97 14.60
N TRP A 153 -2.66 4.99 13.28
CA TRP A 153 -3.82 5.10 12.38
C TRP A 153 -4.41 3.74 11.97
N LEU A 154 -3.78 2.64 12.42
CA LEU A 154 -4.28 1.30 12.16
C LEU A 154 -5.63 1.06 12.83
N PRO A 155 -6.52 0.29 12.20
CA PRO A 155 -7.73 -0.22 12.83
C PRO A 155 -7.35 -1.34 13.82
N PHE A 156 -7.11 -0.99 15.08
CA PHE A 156 -6.58 -1.92 16.09
C PHE A 156 -7.45 -3.16 16.29
N ASP A 157 -8.77 -3.04 16.20
CA ASP A 157 -9.69 -4.19 16.31
C ASP A 157 -9.44 -5.21 15.19
N GLU A 158 -9.17 -4.75 13.97
CA GLU A 158 -8.82 -5.62 12.85
C GLU A 158 -7.46 -6.27 13.06
N VAL A 159 -6.47 -5.52 13.56
CA VAL A 159 -5.13 -6.05 13.90
C VAL A 159 -5.25 -7.14 14.96
N ASP A 160 -5.98 -6.89 16.05
CA ASP A 160 -6.16 -7.84 17.13
C ASP A 160 -6.90 -9.11 16.67
N SER A 161 -7.87 -8.96 15.76
CA SER A 161 -8.53 -10.08 15.12
C SER A 161 -7.56 -10.95 14.30
N ARG A 162 -6.63 -10.34 13.53
CA ARG A 162 -5.61 -11.08 12.77
C ARG A 162 -4.61 -11.78 13.68
N ILE A 163 -4.16 -11.13 14.73
CA ILE A 163 -3.27 -11.74 15.74
C ILE A 163 -3.92 -13.00 16.34
N LYS A 164 -5.20 -12.94 16.72
CA LYS A 164 -5.93 -14.12 17.23
C LYS A 164 -5.99 -15.24 16.18
N LYS A 165 -6.35 -14.90 14.94
CA LYS A 165 -6.42 -15.87 13.82
C LYS A 165 -5.08 -16.57 13.60
N TRP A 166 -3.98 -15.81 13.52
CA TRP A 166 -2.68 -16.39 13.24
C TRP A 166 -2.13 -17.19 14.42
N ASN A 167 -2.41 -16.79 15.68
CA ASN A 167 -2.08 -17.60 16.85
C ASN A 167 -2.82 -18.95 16.85
N SER A 168 -4.09 -19.00 16.42
CA SER A 168 -4.79 -20.28 16.26
C SER A 168 -4.11 -21.17 15.21
N MET A 169 -3.64 -20.61 14.11
CA MET A 169 -2.91 -21.35 13.07
C MET A 169 -1.57 -21.93 13.55
N ILE A 170 -0.93 -21.27 14.53
CA ILE A 170 0.32 -21.76 15.14
C ILE A 170 0.02 -22.96 16.02
N ASN A 171 -0.99 -22.88 16.88
CA ASN A 171 -1.35 -23.93 17.82
C ASN A 171 -1.89 -25.21 17.15
N GLU A 172 -2.48 -25.11 15.96
CA GLU A 172 -2.97 -26.27 15.19
C GLU A 172 -1.83 -27.06 14.51
N LYS A 173 -0.62 -26.55 14.47
CA LYS A 173 0.55 -27.17 13.83
C LYS A 173 1.56 -27.77 14.82
N GLU A 174 1.34 -27.52 16.13
CA GLU A 174 2.08 -28.15 17.23
C GLU A 174 1.35 -29.42 17.71
#